data_9f7ee31461cb0ffb48c175d9e5c2000d
#
_entry.id   9f7ee31461cb0ffb48c175d9e5c2000d
#
_cell.length_a   1.000
_cell.length_b   1.000
_cell.length_c   1.000
_cell.angle_alpha   90.00
_cell.angle_beta   90.00
_cell.angle_gamma   90.00
#
_symmetry.space_group_name_H-M   'P 1'
#
loop_
_entity.id
_entity.type
_entity.pdbx_description
1 polymer ?
#
loop_
_entity_poly.entity_id
_entity_poly.type
_entity_poly.pdbx_seq_one_letter_code
_entity_poly.pdbx_strand_id
1 'polypeptide(L)'
;MLVQRTESESRSGLWFCPMASEAGSNGGGVMGSHIRAGTRVLLAFAAGVLAFGIASIFMPWQVATLIGWSVSAAAFVASVWLSVRRMDGAATAEFATIEDDSRAAADLVLITASSASLLGVALTLLKASGESGAARAFITGVATVSVILSWAAVHTVFMLRYARLYFANGGGIDFNDEQTPNYLDFAYIAFTIGMTYQVSDTAVTVKDIRTTALRHALLSYVFGTGVVAMLINVVAGLLKG
;
A
#
# COMPACT_ATOMS: atom_id res chain seq x y z
N MET A 1 8.94 -35.37 61.36
CA MET A 1 10.07 -34.68 61.95
C MET A 1 10.12 -33.33 61.27
N LEU A 2 9.36 -32.39 61.85
CA LEU A 2 9.73 -31.22 62.61
C LEU A 2 10.60 -30.25 61.81
N VAL A 3 9.99 -29.11 61.38
CA VAL A 3 10.14 -27.76 61.97
C VAL A 3 11.39 -27.06 61.42
N GLN A 4 11.33 -25.87 60.87
CA GLN A 4 10.96 -24.58 61.44
C GLN A 4 10.71 -23.48 60.38
N ARG A 5 9.74 -22.64 60.75
CA ARG A 5 9.51 -21.27 60.32
C ARG A 5 10.62 -20.34 60.79
N THR A 6 11.00 -19.36 60.01
CA THR A 6 11.41 -18.05 60.56
C THR A 6 10.86 -16.95 59.67
N GLU A 7 9.99 -16.17 60.26
CA GLU A 7 9.59 -14.81 59.88
C GLU A 7 10.71 -13.83 60.18
N SER A 8 10.78 -12.78 59.45
CA SER A 8 11.10 -11.39 59.74
C SER A 8 11.85 -10.80 58.52
N GLU A 9 11.70 -9.63 58.04
CA GLU A 9 11.30 -8.36 58.62
C GLU A 9 10.96 -7.35 57.51
N SER A 10 9.90 -6.64 57.72
CA SER A 10 9.53 -5.38 57.08
C SER A 10 10.70 -4.38 57.08
N ARG A 11 11.02 -3.81 55.90
CA ARG A 11 11.56 -2.46 55.83
C ARG A 11 10.99 -1.70 54.62
N SER A 12 10.07 -0.82 54.95
CA SER A 12 9.68 0.35 54.21
C SER A 12 10.90 1.18 53.77
N GLY A 13 11.12 1.30 52.48
CA GLY A 13 12.08 2.22 51.88
C GLY A 13 11.37 3.08 50.84
N LEU A 14 10.83 4.22 51.27
CA LEU A 14 10.44 5.33 50.43
C LEU A 14 11.67 5.83 49.67
N TRP A 15 11.76 5.54 48.37
CA TRP A 15 12.70 6.24 47.51
C TRP A 15 12.02 7.42 46.87
N PHE A 16 12.33 8.59 47.32
CA PHE A 16 12.09 9.87 46.69
C PHE A 16 12.63 9.86 45.26
N CYS A 17 11.78 10.09 44.31
CA CYS A 17 12.16 10.40 42.94
C CYS A 17 12.41 11.92 42.87
N PRO A 18 13.61 12.40 42.52
CA PRO A 18 13.80 13.83 42.29
C PRO A 18 13.15 14.23 41.01
N MET A 19 12.32 15.25 41.05
CA MET A 19 11.80 15.98 39.90
C MET A 19 12.99 16.43 39.02
N ALA A 20 13.16 15.82 37.88
CA ALA A 20 14.04 16.33 36.84
C ALA A 20 13.34 17.47 36.10
N SER A 21 14.05 18.57 36.06
CA SER A 21 13.68 19.86 35.46
C SER A 21 13.22 19.76 34.05
N GLU A 22 12.21 20.56 33.75
CA GLU A 22 11.77 20.95 32.41
C GLU A 22 12.96 21.42 31.56
N ALA A 23 13.43 20.57 30.64
CA ALA A 23 14.21 21.02 29.51
C ALA A 23 13.23 21.26 28.37
N GLY A 24 12.99 22.53 28.08
CA GLY A 24 12.17 22.95 26.96
C GLY A 24 12.70 22.38 25.65
N SER A 25 12.01 21.37 25.12
CA SER A 25 12.20 20.95 23.74
C SER A 25 11.39 21.89 22.84
N ASN A 26 12.09 22.79 22.16
CA ASN A 26 11.57 23.44 20.98
C ASN A 26 11.23 22.38 19.91
N GLY A 27 10.07 21.77 20.07
CA GLY A 27 9.43 20.97 19.02
C GLY A 27 8.90 21.90 17.97
N GLY A 28 9.74 22.28 17.01
CA GLY A 28 9.29 22.82 15.74
C GLY A 28 8.45 21.78 15.04
N GLY A 29 7.15 21.72 15.41
CA GLY A 29 6.19 20.85 14.74
C GLY A 29 6.09 21.26 13.29
N VAL A 30 6.63 20.42 12.41
CA VAL A 30 6.25 20.41 11.00
C VAL A 30 4.79 19.96 10.95
N MET A 31 3.90 20.93 11.13
CA MET A 31 2.46 20.78 10.93
C MET A 31 2.22 20.70 9.42
N GLY A 32 2.70 19.60 8.81
CA GLY A 32 2.33 19.23 7.46
C GLY A 32 0.84 18.96 7.47
N SER A 33 0.07 19.73 6.71
CA SER A 33 -1.35 19.53 6.52
C SER A 33 -1.61 18.09 6.07
N HIS A 34 -2.03 17.22 6.98
CA HIS A 34 -2.39 15.85 6.67
C HIS A 34 -3.62 15.87 5.76
N ILE A 35 -3.39 15.71 4.46
CA ILE A 35 -4.48 15.57 3.49
C ILE A 35 -5.23 14.27 3.84
N ARG A 36 -6.53 14.37 4.11
CA ARG A 36 -7.39 13.21 4.39
C ARG A 36 -7.31 12.18 3.25
N ALA A 37 -7.41 10.90 3.58
CA ALA A 37 -7.32 9.82 2.61
C ALA A 37 -8.30 10.01 1.44
N GLY A 38 -9.55 10.36 1.71
CA GLY A 38 -10.55 10.66 0.69
C GLY A 38 -10.17 11.82 -0.22
N THR A 39 -9.63 12.92 0.33
CA THR A 39 -9.17 14.06 -0.48
C THR A 39 -8.02 13.67 -1.41
N ARG A 40 -7.09 12.85 -0.93
CA ARG A 40 -5.97 12.33 -1.74
C ARG A 40 -6.46 11.51 -2.93
N VAL A 41 -7.40 10.59 -2.69
CA VAL A 41 -8.02 9.77 -3.75
C VAL A 41 -8.79 10.65 -4.72
N LEU A 42 -9.55 11.63 -4.23
CA LEU A 42 -10.31 12.56 -5.08
C LEU A 42 -9.39 13.38 -5.99
N LEU A 43 -8.30 13.93 -5.47
CA LEU A 43 -7.32 14.69 -6.25
C LEU A 43 -6.63 13.82 -7.30
N ALA A 44 -6.26 12.59 -6.94
CA ALA A 44 -5.69 11.63 -7.87
C ALA A 44 -6.67 11.27 -8.98
N PHE A 45 -7.93 11.06 -8.64
CA PHE A 45 -9.00 10.79 -9.62
C PHE A 45 -9.25 11.99 -10.53
N ALA A 46 -9.31 13.22 -9.99
CA ALA A 46 -9.47 14.44 -10.79
C ALA A 46 -8.32 14.62 -11.82
N ALA A 47 -7.08 14.35 -11.41
CA ALA A 47 -5.93 14.35 -12.32
C ALA A 47 -6.08 13.33 -13.45
N GLY A 48 -6.59 12.14 -13.14
CA GLY A 48 -6.85 11.11 -14.14
C GLY A 48 -7.99 11.46 -15.11
N VAL A 49 -9.08 12.06 -14.62
CA VAL A 49 -10.18 12.54 -15.47
C VAL A 49 -9.70 13.62 -16.43
N LEU A 50 -8.86 14.54 -15.95
CA LEU A 50 -8.25 15.55 -16.81
C LEU A 50 -7.36 14.91 -17.89
N ALA A 51 -6.50 13.96 -17.50
CA ALA A 51 -5.65 13.24 -18.44
C ALA A 51 -6.46 12.43 -19.47
N PHE A 52 -7.53 11.77 -19.05
CA PHE A 52 -8.48 11.11 -19.93
C PHE A 52 -9.10 12.09 -20.96
N GLY A 53 -9.59 13.23 -20.48
CA GLY A 53 -10.19 14.25 -21.34
C GLY A 53 -9.23 14.76 -22.40
N ILE A 54 -7.97 15.05 -22.04
CA ILE A 54 -6.93 15.48 -22.98
C ILE A 54 -6.60 14.35 -23.98
N ALA A 55 -6.37 13.13 -23.47
CA ALA A 55 -5.99 11.98 -24.32
C ALA A 55 -7.10 11.60 -25.31
N SER A 56 -8.38 11.74 -24.95
CA SER A 56 -9.53 11.40 -25.78
C SER A 56 -9.67 12.28 -27.02
N ILE A 57 -9.02 13.44 -27.05
CA ILE A 57 -8.97 14.33 -28.22
C ILE A 57 -8.09 13.72 -29.34
N PHE A 58 -7.04 12.97 -28.95
CA PHE A 58 -6.01 12.51 -29.89
C PHE A 58 -6.01 10.99 -30.07
N MET A 59 -6.68 10.23 -29.22
CA MET A 59 -6.56 8.78 -29.17
C MET A 59 -7.93 8.10 -29.00
N PRO A 60 -8.04 6.81 -29.39
CA PRO A 60 -9.23 6.01 -29.12
C PRO A 60 -9.54 5.98 -27.63
N TRP A 61 -10.82 5.99 -27.26
CA TRP A 61 -11.28 6.09 -25.87
C TRP A 61 -10.70 4.99 -24.95
N GLN A 62 -10.41 3.78 -25.49
CA GLN A 62 -9.81 2.68 -24.74
C GLN A 62 -8.40 3.06 -24.23
N VAL A 63 -7.57 3.63 -25.11
CA VAL A 63 -6.21 4.07 -24.77
C VAL A 63 -6.27 5.27 -23.84
N ALA A 64 -7.15 6.23 -24.12
CA ALA A 64 -7.37 7.39 -23.27
C ALA A 64 -7.79 6.98 -21.85
N THR A 65 -8.65 5.96 -21.70
CA THR A 65 -9.06 5.43 -20.39
C THR A 65 -7.86 4.86 -19.61
N LEU A 66 -6.98 4.10 -20.27
CA LEU A 66 -5.78 3.57 -19.62
C LEU A 66 -4.80 4.68 -19.19
N ILE A 67 -4.66 5.73 -20.02
CA ILE A 67 -3.84 6.90 -19.68
C ILE A 67 -4.42 7.61 -18.44
N GLY A 68 -5.72 7.89 -18.44
CA GLY A 68 -6.41 8.53 -17.32
C GLY A 68 -6.27 7.73 -16.04
N TRP A 69 -6.47 6.41 -16.11
CA TRP A 69 -6.27 5.52 -14.98
C TRP A 69 -4.81 5.52 -14.50
N SER A 70 -3.85 5.42 -15.42
CA SER A 70 -2.42 5.42 -15.07
C SER A 70 -2.00 6.70 -14.35
N VAL A 71 -2.50 7.85 -14.79
CA VAL A 71 -2.24 9.13 -14.12
C VAL A 71 -2.86 9.15 -12.71
N SER A 72 -4.11 8.66 -12.55
CA SER A 72 -4.74 8.53 -11.24
C SER A 72 -3.92 7.65 -10.30
N ALA A 73 -3.54 6.45 -10.75
CA ALA A 73 -2.78 5.50 -9.95
C ALA A 73 -1.39 6.05 -9.58
N ALA A 74 -0.69 6.67 -10.54
CA ALA A 74 0.62 7.30 -10.30
C ALA A 74 0.52 8.45 -9.29
N ALA A 75 -0.48 9.34 -9.43
CA ALA A 75 -0.70 10.44 -8.50
C ALA A 75 -1.01 9.94 -7.09
N PHE A 76 -1.84 8.90 -6.95
CA PHE A 76 -2.13 8.26 -5.68
C PHE A 76 -0.86 7.68 -5.05
N VAL A 77 -0.17 6.78 -5.75
CA VAL A 77 1.05 6.12 -5.25
C VAL A 77 2.10 7.17 -4.86
N ALA A 78 2.39 8.12 -5.74
CA ALA A 78 3.37 9.17 -5.47
C ALA A 78 2.98 10.00 -4.23
N SER A 79 1.70 10.40 -4.08
CA SER A 79 1.24 11.18 -2.94
C SER A 79 1.37 10.44 -1.61
N VAL A 80 1.13 9.12 -1.59
CA VAL A 80 1.32 8.29 -0.41
C VAL A 80 2.81 8.18 -0.09
N TRP A 81 3.63 7.73 -1.04
CA TRP A 81 5.05 7.49 -0.80
C TRP A 81 5.82 8.74 -0.43
N LEU A 82 5.51 9.89 -1.02
CA LEU A 82 6.10 11.18 -0.64
C LEU A 82 5.77 11.56 0.81
N SER A 83 4.58 11.17 1.29
CA SER A 83 4.17 11.43 2.68
C SER A 83 4.85 10.50 3.68
N VAL A 84 4.91 9.20 3.39
CA VAL A 84 5.28 8.17 4.40
C VAL A 84 6.77 7.78 4.40
N ARG A 85 7.51 8.00 3.31
CA ARG A 85 8.90 7.52 3.16
C ARG A 85 9.91 8.04 4.18
N ARG A 86 9.58 9.11 4.89
CA ARG A 86 10.44 9.76 5.89
C ARG A 86 9.89 9.66 7.32
N MET A 87 8.77 8.96 7.49
CA MET A 87 8.17 8.75 8.80
C MET A 87 8.96 7.66 9.55
N ASP A 88 9.36 7.95 10.78
CA ASP A 88 9.86 6.97 11.73
C ASP A 88 8.70 6.15 12.34
N GLY A 89 9.00 5.23 13.25
CA GLY A 89 7.99 4.39 13.88
C GLY A 89 6.94 5.18 14.65
N ALA A 90 7.33 6.25 15.36
CA ALA A 90 6.41 7.08 16.14
C ALA A 90 5.45 7.87 15.25
N ALA A 91 5.97 8.54 14.21
CA ALA A 91 5.16 9.25 13.23
C ALA A 91 4.25 8.28 12.43
N THR A 92 4.72 7.05 12.17
CA THR A 92 3.93 6.00 11.52
C THR A 92 2.76 5.58 12.40
N ALA A 93 2.98 5.38 13.71
CA ALA A 93 1.93 5.03 14.66
C ALA A 93 0.86 6.13 14.72
N GLU A 94 1.25 7.39 14.85
CA GLU A 94 0.34 8.53 14.86
C GLU A 94 -0.47 8.60 13.56
N PHE A 95 0.20 8.55 12.41
CA PHE A 95 -0.48 8.65 11.11
C PHE A 95 -1.42 7.47 10.84
N ALA A 96 -1.03 6.25 11.23
CA ALA A 96 -1.84 5.04 11.01
C ALA A 96 -3.10 4.99 11.88
N THR A 97 -3.06 5.60 13.08
CA THR A 97 -4.17 5.60 14.05
C THR A 97 -5.17 6.75 13.84
N ILE A 98 -4.87 7.71 12.96
CA ILE A 98 -5.85 8.76 12.63
C ILE A 98 -7.09 8.08 12.04
N GLU A 99 -8.19 8.18 12.77
CA GLU A 99 -9.49 7.64 12.37
C GLU A 99 -10.05 8.44 11.20
N ASP A 100 -10.29 7.76 10.08
CA ASP A 100 -10.87 8.36 8.88
C ASP A 100 -11.82 7.35 8.25
N ASP A 101 -13.12 7.54 8.44
CA ASP A 101 -14.20 6.68 7.90
C ASP A 101 -14.13 6.54 6.37
N SER A 102 -13.52 7.51 5.70
CA SER A 102 -13.35 7.47 4.24
C SER A 102 -12.31 6.44 3.76
N ARG A 103 -11.41 5.95 4.64
CA ARG A 103 -10.30 5.05 4.25
C ARG A 103 -10.78 3.71 3.74
N ALA A 104 -11.72 3.08 4.42
CA ALA A 104 -12.23 1.76 4.01
C ALA A 104 -12.90 1.83 2.64
N ALA A 105 -13.67 2.88 2.38
CA ALA A 105 -14.28 3.12 1.08
C ALA A 105 -13.23 3.42 0.00
N ALA A 106 -12.24 4.25 0.31
CA ALA A 106 -11.15 4.56 -0.62
C ALA A 106 -10.31 3.31 -0.96
N ASP A 107 -9.99 2.48 0.03
CA ASP A 107 -9.28 1.21 -0.16
C ASP A 107 -10.07 0.28 -1.10
N LEU A 108 -11.38 0.14 -0.87
CA LEU A 108 -12.24 -0.71 -1.70
C LEU A 108 -12.33 -0.20 -3.13
N VAL A 109 -12.51 1.10 -3.31
CA VAL A 109 -12.55 1.74 -4.64
C VAL A 109 -11.24 1.52 -5.39
N LEU A 110 -10.10 1.76 -4.75
CA LEU A 110 -8.79 1.61 -5.38
C LEU A 110 -8.51 0.14 -5.75
N ILE A 111 -8.79 -0.81 -4.86
CA ILE A 111 -8.60 -2.24 -5.13
C ILE A 111 -9.50 -2.69 -6.28
N THR A 112 -10.77 -2.30 -6.25
CA THR A 112 -11.74 -2.68 -7.29
C THR A 112 -11.37 -2.06 -8.64
N ALA A 113 -11.03 -0.77 -8.67
CA ALA A 113 -10.64 -0.07 -9.88
C ALA A 113 -9.32 -0.60 -10.46
N SER A 114 -8.34 -0.90 -9.60
CA SER A 114 -7.08 -1.54 -10.02
C SER A 114 -7.32 -2.92 -10.62
N SER A 115 -8.20 -3.72 -10.02
CA SER A 115 -8.54 -5.04 -10.55
C SER A 115 -9.31 -4.94 -11.87
N ALA A 116 -10.25 -4.00 -11.98
CA ALA A 116 -11.00 -3.74 -13.21
C ALA A 116 -10.10 -3.22 -14.35
N SER A 117 -9.01 -2.53 -14.02
CA SER A 117 -8.04 -2.07 -15.01
C SER A 117 -7.40 -3.20 -15.81
N LEU A 118 -7.26 -4.41 -15.21
CA LEU A 118 -6.74 -5.59 -15.93
C LEU A 118 -7.66 -5.99 -17.10
N LEU A 119 -8.97 -5.90 -16.93
CA LEU A 119 -9.93 -6.14 -18.01
C LEU A 119 -9.79 -5.06 -19.11
N GLY A 120 -9.67 -3.80 -18.71
CA GLY A 120 -9.44 -2.70 -19.65
C GLY A 120 -8.16 -2.87 -20.46
N VAL A 121 -7.10 -3.33 -19.81
CA VAL A 121 -5.83 -3.66 -20.45
C VAL A 121 -5.99 -4.83 -21.43
N ALA A 122 -6.65 -5.92 -21.03
CA ALA A 122 -6.89 -7.06 -21.90
C ALA A 122 -7.66 -6.66 -23.17
N LEU A 123 -8.74 -5.88 -23.03
CA LEU A 123 -9.51 -5.37 -24.16
C LEU A 123 -8.69 -4.45 -25.08
N THR A 124 -7.83 -3.62 -24.51
CA THR A 124 -6.96 -2.72 -25.28
C THR A 124 -5.88 -3.49 -26.05
N LEU A 125 -5.32 -4.55 -25.47
CA LEU A 125 -4.36 -5.42 -26.15
C LEU A 125 -5.00 -6.24 -27.26
N LEU A 126 -6.25 -6.70 -27.10
CA LEU A 126 -7.00 -7.34 -28.16
C LEU A 126 -7.18 -6.39 -29.37
N LYS A 127 -7.45 -5.11 -29.12
CA LYS A 127 -7.50 -4.11 -30.16
C LYS A 127 -6.13 -3.86 -30.80
N ALA A 128 -5.06 -3.79 -30.00
CA ALA A 128 -3.70 -3.59 -30.49
C ALA A 128 -3.22 -4.71 -31.43
N SER A 129 -3.81 -5.90 -31.38
CA SER A 129 -3.48 -7.01 -32.28
C SER A 129 -3.80 -6.70 -33.75
N GLY A 130 -4.71 -5.76 -34.02
CA GLY A 130 -5.01 -5.27 -35.37
C GLY A 130 -4.13 -4.10 -35.86
N GLU A 131 -3.26 -3.59 -34.97
CA GLU A 131 -2.36 -2.49 -35.30
C GLU A 131 -0.95 -3.01 -35.60
N SER A 132 -0.12 -2.18 -36.25
CA SER A 132 1.26 -2.53 -36.61
C SER A 132 2.25 -1.41 -36.24
N GLY A 133 3.52 -1.75 -36.20
CA GLY A 133 4.61 -0.80 -36.02
C GLY A 133 4.51 0.02 -34.72
N ALA A 134 4.72 1.33 -34.83
CA ALA A 134 4.81 2.25 -33.68
C ALA A 134 3.50 2.34 -32.88
N ALA A 135 2.33 2.26 -33.55
CA ALA A 135 1.04 2.32 -32.87
C ALA A 135 0.85 1.14 -31.91
N ARG A 136 1.16 -0.08 -32.38
CA ARG A 136 1.11 -1.28 -31.53
C ARG A 136 2.05 -1.20 -30.35
N ALA A 137 3.31 -0.76 -30.56
CA ALA A 137 4.31 -0.60 -29.52
C ALA A 137 3.84 0.42 -28.46
N PHE A 138 3.28 1.54 -28.87
CA PHE A 138 2.75 2.57 -27.98
C PHE A 138 1.59 2.04 -27.11
N ILE A 139 0.58 1.40 -27.72
CA ILE A 139 -0.57 0.85 -27.01
C ILE A 139 -0.12 -0.21 -25.98
N THR A 140 0.80 -1.10 -26.38
CA THR A 140 1.35 -2.12 -25.50
C THR A 140 2.12 -1.48 -24.33
N GLY A 141 2.89 -0.42 -24.59
CA GLY A 141 3.61 0.33 -23.54
C GLY A 141 2.66 0.95 -22.53
N VAL A 142 1.60 1.63 -23.00
CA VAL A 142 0.57 2.21 -22.12
C VAL A 142 -0.11 1.14 -21.28
N ALA A 143 -0.47 0.01 -21.88
CA ALA A 143 -1.08 -1.12 -21.20
C ALA A 143 -0.15 -1.68 -20.10
N THR A 144 1.13 -1.86 -20.41
CA THR A 144 2.14 -2.35 -19.44
C THR A 144 2.31 -1.39 -18.27
N VAL A 145 2.45 -0.10 -18.51
CA VAL A 145 2.55 0.93 -17.47
C VAL A 145 1.31 0.94 -16.59
N SER A 146 0.12 0.82 -17.20
CA SER A 146 -1.15 0.77 -16.47
C SER A 146 -1.20 -0.40 -15.49
N VAL A 147 -0.73 -1.58 -15.89
CA VAL A 147 -0.67 -2.76 -15.01
C VAL A 147 0.30 -2.56 -13.86
N ILE A 148 1.50 -2.05 -14.14
CA ILE A 148 2.52 -1.81 -13.11
C ILE A 148 1.99 -0.82 -12.07
N LEU A 149 1.35 0.27 -12.50
CA LEU A 149 0.79 1.27 -11.61
C LEU A 149 -0.41 0.74 -10.81
N SER A 150 -1.26 -0.08 -11.42
CA SER A 150 -2.37 -0.74 -10.73
C SER A 150 -1.86 -1.70 -9.65
N TRP A 151 -0.84 -2.50 -9.97
CA TRP A 151 -0.15 -3.38 -9.02
C TRP A 151 0.44 -2.58 -7.85
N ALA A 152 1.18 -1.53 -8.14
CA ALA A 152 1.78 -0.67 -7.12
C ALA A 152 0.72 0.00 -6.23
N ALA A 153 -0.41 0.45 -6.80
CA ALA A 153 -1.49 1.07 -6.06
C ALA A 153 -2.14 0.07 -5.06
N VAL A 154 -2.42 -1.16 -5.50
CA VAL A 154 -2.99 -2.21 -4.64
C VAL A 154 -2.07 -2.48 -3.44
N HIS A 155 -0.77 -2.70 -3.67
CA HIS A 155 0.16 -3.03 -2.58
C HIS A 155 0.44 -1.82 -1.68
N THR A 156 0.38 -0.59 -2.21
CA THR A 156 0.41 0.63 -1.39
C THR A 156 -0.81 0.73 -0.47
N VAL A 157 -2.00 0.37 -0.93
CA VAL A 157 -3.21 0.31 -0.09
C VAL A 157 -3.04 -0.73 1.02
N PHE A 158 -2.52 -1.93 0.69
CA PHE A 158 -2.29 -2.96 1.70
C PHE A 158 -1.19 -2.58 2.69
N MET A 159 -0.14 -1.88 2.28
CA MET A 159 0.87 -1.30 3.19
C MET A 159 0.20 -0.41 4.25
N LEU A 160 -0.65 0.54 3.82
CA LEU A 160 -1.38 1.42 4.73
C LEU A 160 -2.33 0.63 5.64
N ARG A 161 -2.97 -0.41 5.11
CA ARG A 161 -3.90 -1.26 5.85
C ARG A 161 -3.20 -2.11 6.91
N TYR A 162 -2.02 -2.67 6.62
CA TYR A 162 -1.23 -3.41 7.59
C TYR A 162 -0.75 -2.51 8.72
N ALA A 163 -0.24 -1.32 8.44
CA ALA A 163 0.15 -0.34 9.46
C ALA A 163 -1.04 -0.03 10.39
N ARG A 164 -2.21 0.28 9.83
CA ARG A 164 -3.41 0.55 10.63
C ARG A 164 -3.81 -0.63 11.51
N LEU A 165 -3.87 -1.85 10.95
CA LEU A 165 -4.23 -3.04 11.72
C LEU A 165 -3.22 -3.34 12.81
N TYR A 166 -1.93 -3.17 12.55
CA TYR A 166 -0.87 -3.37 13.53
C TYR A 166 -1.03 -2.44 14.72
N PHE A 167 -1.10 -1.14 14.49
CA PHE A 167 -1.20 -0.16 15.58
C PHE A 167 -2.56 -0.21 16.29
N ALA A 168 -3.65 -0.52 15.59
CA ALA A 168 -4.97 -0.68 16.20
C ALA A 168 -5.05 -1.91 17.14
N ASN A 169 -4.29 -2.97 16.86
CA ASN A 169 -4.24 -4.18 17.70
C ASN A 169 -3.10 -4.14 18.74
N GLY A 170 -2.30 -3.09 18.79
CA GLY A 170 -1.12 -3.03 19.64
C GLY A 170 -0.01 -4.02 19.24
N GLY A 171 0.07 -4.37 17.95
CA GLY A 171 1.02 -5.32 17.39
C GLY A 171 0.37 -6.33 16.45
N GLY A 172 0.96 -7.53 16.34
CA GLY A 172 0.39 -8.65 15.61
C GLY A 172 1.15 -9.06 14.36
N ILE A 173 2.27 -8.40 14.08
CA ILE A 173 3.31 -8.81 13.12
C ILE A 173 4.63 -8.75 13.85
N ASP A 174 5.35 -9.84 13.88
CA ASP A 174 6.71 -9.91 14.41
C ASP A 174 7.70 -9.66 13.27
N PHE A 175 8.36 -8.50 13.32
CA PHE A 175 9.35 -8.11 12.34
C PHE A 175 10.77 -8.60 12.70
N ASN A 176 10.93 -9.35 13.82
CA ASN A 176 12.22 -9.73 14.38
C ASN A 176 13.13 -8.52 14.69
N ASP A 177 12.53 -7.39 15.06
CA ASP A 177 13.20 -6.14 15.44
C ASP A 177 12.49 -5.56 16.69
N GLU A 178 13.27 -4.98 17.59
CA GLU A 178 12.75 -4.33 18.82
C GLU A 178 12.25 -2.90 18.53
N GLN A 179 12.57 -2.33 17.39
CA GLN A 179 12.15 -0.99 17.01
C GLN A 179 10.67 -0.95 16.64
N THR A 180 10.03 0.19 16.89
CA THR A 180 8.67 0.44 16.39
C THR A 180 8.68 0.47 14.87
N PRO A 181 7.89 -0.40 14.20
CA PRO A 181 7.91 -0.49 12.75
C PRO A 181 7.44 0.80 12.08
N ASN A 182 8.08 1.12 10.97
CA ASN A 182 7.74 2.24 10.12
C ASN A 182 7.03 1.79 8.83
N TYR A 183 6.66 2.71 7.94
CA TYR A 183 5.95 2.35 6.71
C TYR A 183 6.76 1.47 5.75
N LEU A 184 8.10 1.46 5.81
CA LEU A 184 8.91 0.58 4.95
C LEU A 184 8.80 -0.89 5.39
N ASP A 185 8.65 -1.15 6.70
CA ASP A 185 8.42 -2.50 7.22
C ASP A 185 7.07 -3.05 6.75
N PHE A 186 6.03 -2.24 6.78
CA PHE A 186 4.72 -2.62 6.22
C PHE A 186 4.74 -2.72 4.70
N ALA A 187 5.52 -1.88 4.01
CA ALA A 187 5.74 -1.98 2.57
C ALA A 187 6.44 -3.30 2.21
N TYR A 188 7.47 -3.69 2.98
CA TYR A 188 8.14 -4.97 2.81
C TYR A 188 7.12 -6.12 2.78
N ILE A 189 6.26 -6.21 3.79
CA ILE A 189 5.21 -7.26 3.82
C ILE A 189 4.28 -7.14 2.61
N ALA A 190 3.74 -5.94 2.35
CA ALA A 190 2.76 -5.77 1.30
C ALA A 190 3.32 -6.10 -0.09
N PHE A 191 4.49 -5.60 -0.42
CA PHE A 191 5.10 -5.84 -1.73
C PHE A 191 5.65 -7.26 -1.87
N THR A 192 6.16 -7.87 -0.80
CA THR A 192 6.58 -9.28 -0.80
C THR A 192 5.40 -10.21 -1.07
N ILE A 193 4.26 -10.02 -0.39
CA ILE A 193 3.03 -10.76 -0.70
C ILE A 193 2.57 -10.48 -2.15
N GLY A 194 2.75 -9.25 -2.63
CA GLY A 194 2.44 -8.86 -4.01
C GLY A 194 3.24 -9.62 -5.06
N MET A 195 4.49 -9.93 -4.78
CA MET A 195 5.42 -10.63 -5.69
C MET A 195 5.42 -12.15 -5.51
N THR A 196 5.25 -12.64 -4.27
CA THR A 196 5.49 -14.05 -3.91
C THR A 196 4.31 -14.74 -3.26
N TYR A 197 3.22 -14.01 -2.97
CA TYR A 197 2.00 -14.49 -2.31
C TYR A 197 2.17 -14.85 -0.83
N GLN A 198 3.39 -14.76 -0.27
CA GLN A 198 3.69 -15.09 1.12
C GLN A 198 4.81 -14.21 1.68
N VAL A 199 4.94 -14.22 3.03
CA VAL A 199 6.10 -13.73 3.77
C VAL A 199 6.57 -14.85 4.66
N SER A 200 7.88 -15.16 4.67
CA SER A 200 8.44 -16.34 5.34
C SER A 200 9.24 -15.99 6.61
N ASP A 201 9.68 -14.77 6.74
CA ASP A 201 10.58 -14.27 7.79
C ASP A 201 9.89 -13.41 8.86
N THR A 202 8.59 -13.20 8.73
CA THR A 202 7.77 -12.47 9.70
C THR A 202 6.60 -13.34 10.17
N ALA A 203 6.33 -13.36 11.48
CA ALA A 203 5.21 -14.11 12.03
C ALA A 203 3.97 -13.20 12.19
N VAL A 204 2.84 -13.61 11.62
CA VAL A 204 1.55 -12.92 11.81
C VAL A 204 0.76 -13.60 12.91
N THR A 205 0.61 -12.94 14.06
CA THR A 205 0.02 -13.52 15.28
C THR A 205 -1.45 -13.17 15.47
N VAL A 206 -1.92 -12.03 14.93
CA VAL A 206 -3.32 -11.57 15.05
C VAL A 206 -4.18 -12.09 13.91
N LYS A 207 -5.39 -12.56 14.23
CA LYS A 207 -6.33 -13.18 13.28
C LYS A 207 -6.76 -12.22 12.17
N ASP A 208 -7.03 -10.96 12.49
CA ASP A 208 -7.50 -9.98 11.51
C ASP A 208 -6.43 -9.65 10.46
N ILE A 209 -5.17 -9.60 10.91
CA ILE A 209 -4.03 -9.41 10.00
C ILE A 209 -3.84 -10.66 9.13
N ARG A 210 -3.97 -11.89 9.68
CA ARG A 210 -3.92 -13.13 8.89
C ARG A 210 -5.03 -13.19 7.84
N THR A 211 -6.25 -12.79 8.21
CA THR A 211 -7.36 -12.75 7.26
C THR A 211 -7.12 -11.74 6.14
N THR A 212 -6.55 -10.59 6.49
CA THR A 212 -6.16 -9.57 5.52
C THR A 212 -5.03 -10.09 4.61
N ALA A 213 -4.02 -10.77 5.16
CA ALA A 213 -2.93 -11.36 4.39
C ALA A 213 -3.41 -12.43 3.41
N LEU A 214 -4.37 -13.29 3.82
CA LEU A 214 -4.98 -14.27 2.92
C LEU A 214 -5.70 -13.59 1.74
N ARG A 215 -6.53 -12.57 2.03
CA ARG A 215 -7.24 -11.82 0.97
C ARG A 215 -6.26 -11.12 0.03
N HIS A 216 -5.19 -10.56 0.59
CA HIS A 216 -4.13 -9.92 -0.18
C HIS A 216 -3.40 -10.93 -1.07
N ALA A 217 -3.01 -12.09 -0.54
CA ALA A 217 -2.35 -13.14 -1.31
C ALA A 217 -3.22 -13.67 -2.46
N LEU A 218 -4.53 -13.89 -2.21
CA LEU A 218 -5.47 -14.31 -3.25
C LEU A 218 -5.61 -13.25 -4.36
N LEU A 219 -5.70 -11.97 -3.98
CA LEU A 219 -5.75 -10.88 -4.95
C LEU A 219 -4.44 -10.77 -5.74
N SER A 220 -3.29 -10.92 -5.07
CA SER A 220 -1.96 -10.91 -5.70
C SER A 220 -1.80 -12.07 -6.69
N TYR A 221 -2.33 -13.25 -6.36
CA TYR A 221 -2.34 -14.41 -7.25
C TYR A 221 -3.14 -14.14 -8.53
N VAL A 222 -4.35 -13.58 -8.41
CA VAL A 222 -5.18 -13.22 -9.58
C VAL A 222 -4.47 -12.15 -10.43
N PHE A 223 -3.89 -11.15 -9.77
CA PHE A 223 -3.14 -10.08 -10.45
C PHE A 223 -1.92 -10.64 -11.19
N GLY A 224 -1.10 -11.45 -10.51
CA GLY A 224 0.09 -12.08 -11.07
C GLY A 224 -0.24 -12.99 -12.25
N THR A 225 -1.31 -13.78 -12.13
CA THR A 225 -1.80 -14.63 -13.24
C THR A 225 -2.20 -13.78 -14.45
N GLY A 226 -2.91 -12.67 -14.23
CA GLY A 226 -3.28 -11.73 -15.29
C GLY A 226 -2.06 -11.10 -15.98
N VAL A 227 -1.05 -10.70 -15.21
CA VAL A 227 0.22 -10.16 -15.72
C VAL A 227 0.96 -11.19 -16.58
N VAL A 228 1.08 -12.43 -16.12
CA VAL A 228 1.75 -13.51 -16.86
C VAL A 228 1.00 -13.82 -18.16
N ALA A 229 -0.32 -13.94 -18.12
CA ALA A 229 -1.14 -14.17 -19.32
C ALA A 229 -0.96 -13.05 -20.34
N MET A 230 -0.89 -11.81 -19.89
CA MET A 230 -0.63 -10.65 -20.73
C MET A 230 0.77 -10.68 -21.36
N LEU A 231 1.79 -11.00 -20.56
CA LEU A 231 3.18 -11.12 -21.04
C LEU A 231 3.31 -12.18 -22.12
N ILE A 232 2.70 -13.35 -21.92
CA ILE A 232 2.66 -14.43 -22.93
C ILE A 232 2.02 -13.91 -24.24
N ASN A 233 0.92 -13.18 -24.14
CA ASN A 233 0.23 -12.64 -25.30
C ASN A 233 1.08 -11.60 -26.07
N VAL A 234 1.78 -10.73 -25.35
CA VAL A 234 2.71 -9.75 -25.94
C VAL A 234 3.86 -10.46 -26.65
N VAL A 235 4.50 -11.42 -25.99
CA VAL A 235 5.62 -12.19 -26.56
C VAL A 235 5.17 -12.99 -27.79
N ALA A 236 4.03 -13.69 -27.70
CA ALA A 236 3.48 -14.43 -28.83
C ALA A 236 3.14 -13.51 -30.03
N GLY A 237 2.70 -12.28 -29.74
CA GLY A 237 2.45 -11.26 -30.76
C GLY A 237 3.73 -10.75 -31.45
N LEU A 238 4.83 -10.62 -30.70
CA LEU A 238 6.13 -10.22 -31.26
C LEU A 238 6.76 -11.32 -32.15
N LEU A 239 6.50 -12.59 -31.84
CA LEU A 239 7.01 -13.73 -32.63
C LEU A 239 6.24 -13.96 -33.94
N LYS A 240 5.06 -13.41 -34.08
CA LYS A 240 4.21 -13.54 -35.27
C LYS A 240 4.34 -12.37 -36.26
N GLY A 241 5.00 -11.29 -35.88
CA GLY A 241 5.26 -10.12 -36.72
C GLY A 241 6.63 -10.14 -37.30
#